data_a0063916514f76e63dd97c29b599d50d
#
_entry.id   a0063916514f76e63dd97c29b599d50d
#
_cell.length_a   1.000
_cell.length_b   1.000
_cell.length_c   1.000
_cell.angle_alpha   90.00
_cell.angle_beta   90.00
_cell.angle_gamma   90.00
#
_symmetry.space_group_name_H-M   'P 1'
#
loop_
_entity.id
_entity.type
_entity.pdbx_description
1 polymer ?
#
loop_
_entity_poly.entity_id
_entity_poly.type
_entity_poly.pdbx_seq_one_letter_code
_entity_poly.pdbx_strand_id
1 'polypeptide(L)'
;YNLQLGTNSQFALAYGLYANPADTRTLKPFLQSIQTLELFQHIVADAGYGSEENYNFILDDLEKTPLIPYGTYQKEQKKSYKKSDANPENWTYLEDSDQWIKPDGVVYSFKNYSRRTDKYGFEKDIKIYEADPIQASEELDQLARTEKGNLKQIQYNPTWNYFKNLVKDKLTSKEGARIYAKRKVDVEPVFGRMKGVFGV
;
A
#
# COMPACT_ATOMS: atom_id res chain seq x y z
N TYR A 1 -11.27 -21.87 1.32
CA TYR A 1 -10.23 -21.59 2.34
C TYR A 1 -9.03 -20.95 1.70
N ASN A 2 -8.35 -20.08 2.44
CA ASN A 2 -7.11 -19.43 2.05
C ASN A 2 -5.95 -20.06 2.83
N LEU A 3 -5.02 -20.71 2.13
CA LEU A 3 -3.84 -21.35 2.73
C LEU A 3 -2.72 -20.33 2.78
N GLN A 4 -2.25 -20.03 3.98
CA GLN A 4 -1.05 -19.26 4.23
C GLN A 4 0.13 -20.18 4.52
N LEU A 5 1.30 -19.85 3.96
CA LEU A 5 2.53 -20.64 4.12
C LEU A 5 3.71 -19.71 4.40
N GLY A 6 4.36 -19.89 5.53
CA GLY A 6 5.63 -19.26 5.87
C GLY A 6 6.79 -20.14 5.48
N THR A 7 7.73 -19.60 4.71
CA THR A 7 8.91 -20.34 4.24
C THR A 7 10.20 -19.58 4.55
N ASN A 8 11.28 -20.30 4.71
CA ASN A 8 12.64 -19.78 4.71
C ASN A 8 13.57 -20.81 4.03
N SER A 9 14.33 -20.35 3.04
CA SER A 9 15.27 -21.21 2.27
C SER A 9 14.61 -22.50 1.75
N GLN A 10 13.38 -22.40 1.23
CA GLN A 10 12.55 -23.50 0.73
C GLN A 10 12.01 -24.49 1.79
N PHE A 11 12.23 -24.23 3.07
CA PHE A 11 11.60 -25.00 4.14
C PHE A 11 10.29 -24.34 4.56
N ALA A 12 9.23 -25.14 4.69
CA ALA A 12 7.97 -24.69 5.28
C ALA A 12 8.15 -24.59 6.81
N LEU A 13 8.01 -23.39 7.35
CA LEU A 13 8.16 -23.11 8.78
C LEU A 13 6.82 -23.08 9.51
N ALA A 14 5.79 -22.60 8.82
CA ALA A 14 4.45 -22.47 9.36
C ALA A 14 3.42 -22.54 8.24
N TYR A 15 2.20 -22.96 8.58
CA TYR A 15 1.04 -22.88 7.71
C TYR A 15 -0.20 -22.49 8.49
N GLY A 16 -1.18 -21.93 7.79
CA GLY A 16 -2.47 -21.58 8.39
C GLY A 16 -3.59 -21.64 7.35
N LEU A 17 -4.76 -22.09 7.75
CA LEU A 17 -5.96 -22.13 6.93
C LEU A 17 -6.96 -21.09 7.44
N TYR A 18 -7.39 -20.21 6.55
CA TYR A 18 -8.29 -19.11 6.89
C TYR A 18 -9.55 -19.14 6.02
N ALA A 19 -10.68 -18.82 6.62
CA ALA A 19 -11.95 -18.68 5.90
C ALA A 19 -12.01 -17.40 5.05
N ASN A 20 -11.20 -16.36 5.42
CA ASN A 20 -11.19 -15.11 4.69
C ASN A 20 -10.40 -15.25 3.38
N PRO A 21 -11.01 -14.93 2.22
CA PRO A 21 -10.33 -15.06 0.92
C PRO A 21 -9.28 -13.97 0.65
N ALA A 22 -9.30 -12.86 1.42
CA ALA A 22 -8.40 -11.73 1.20
C ALA A 22 -7.08 -11.90 1.98
N ASP A 23 -5.96 -11.93 1.27
CA ASP A 23 -4.62 -12.09 1.85
C ASP A 23 -4.27 -11.00 2.86
N THR A 24 -4.70 -9.75 2.61
CA THR A 24 -4.52 -8.65 3.57
C THR A 24 -5.07 -8.94 4.96
N ARG A 25 -6.09 -9.80 5.07
CA ARG A 25 -6.76 -10.11 6.35
C ARG A 25 -6.19 -11.34 7.04
N THR A 26 -5.44 -12.13 6.33
CA THR A 26 -4.85 -13.36 6.88
C THR A 26 -3.42 -13.15 7.38
N LEU A 27 -2.72 -12.10 6.94
CA LEU A 27 -1.32 -11.89 7.30
C LEU A 27 -1.11 -11.70 8.80
N LYS A 28 -1.84 -10.78 9.43
CA LYS A 28 -1.69 -10.48 10.86
C LYS A 28 -1.93 -11.72 11.74
N PRO A 29 -3.07 -12.44 11.66
CA PRO A 29 -3.27 -13.63 12.46
C PRO A 29 -2.30 -14.77 12.11
N PHE A 30 -1.85 -14.86 10.85
CA PHE A 30 -0.84 -15.82 10.46
C PHE A 30 0.52 -15.53 11.11
N LEU A 31 1.02 -14.31 11.04
CA LEU A 31 2.29 -13.92 11.66
C LEU A 31 2.25 -14.13 13.19
N GLN A 32 1.12 -13.81 13.83
CA GLN A 32 0.94 -14.03 15.28
C GLN A 32 0.99 -15.52 15.67
N SER A 33 0.68 -16.44 14.75
CA SER A 33 0.73 -17.88 15.00
C SER A 33 2.14 -18.49 14.88
N ILE A 34 3.12 -17.75 14.33
CA ILE A 34 4.47 -18.26 14.09
C ILE A 34 5.33 -18.10 15.35
N GLN A 35 5.61 -19.20 16.05
CA GLN A 35 6.38 -19.20 17.28
C GLN A 35 7.84 -18.71 17.12
N THR A 36 8.44 -18.95 15.94
CA THR A 36 9.83 -18.59 15.63
C THR A 36 9.97 -17.25 14.91
N LEU A 37 8.90 -16.45 14.87
CA LEU A 37 8.89 -15.18 14.11
C LEU A 37 9.96 -14.18 14.60
N GLU A 38 10.31 -14.24 15.87
CA GLU A 38 11.36 -13.41 16.48
C GLU A 38 12.73 -13.57 15.83
N LEU A 39 13.02 -14.74 15.24
CA LEU A 39 14.30 -15.03 14.56
C LEU A 39 14.46 -14.30 13.24
N PHE A 40 13.40 -13.68 12.71
CA PHE A 40 13.40 -13.08 11.39
C PHE A 40 13.22 -11.57 11.49
N GLN A 41 14.10 -10.82 10.83
CA GLN A 41 14.04 -9.36 10.77
C GLN A 41 13.13 -8.84 9.65
N HIS A 42 12.96 -9.60 8.57
CA HIS A 42 12.24 -9.18 7.39
C HIS A 42 11.02 -10.05 7.15
N ILE A 43 9.89 -9.40 6.86
CA ILE A 43 8.67 -10.06 6.40
C ILE A 43 8.53 -9.80 4.90
N VAL A 44 8.63 -10.86 4.11
CA VAL A 44 8.59 -10.81 2.64
C VAL A 44 7.31 -11.45 2.14
N ALA A 45 6.49 -10.71 1.43
CA ALA A 45 5.27 -11.26 0.82
C ALA A 45 4.96 -10.55 -0.51
N ASP A 46 3.93 -10.99 -1.23
CA ASP A 46 3.50 -10.33 -2.45
C ASP A 46 2.61 -9.09 -2.19
N ALA A 47 2.22 -8.42 -3.26
CA ALA A 47 1.44 -7.19 -3.17
C ALA A 47 0.00 -7.40 -2.65
N GLY A 48 -0.51 -8.63 -2.64
CA GLY A 48 -1.81 -8.98 -2.07
C GLY A 48 -1.89 -8.74 -0.57
N TYR A 49 -0.74 -8.72 0.11
CA TYR A 49 -0.65 -8.47 1.56
C TYR A 49 -0.42 -7.00 1.92
N GLY A 50 -0.10 -6.14 0.95
CA GLY A 50 0.22 -4.72 1.17
C GLY A 50 -0.99 -3.91 1.60
N SER A 51 -1.06 -3.51 2.86
CA SER A 51 -2.09 -2.64 3.42
C SER A 51 -1.53 -1.80 4.56
N GLU A 52 -2.19 -0.69 4.85
CA GLU A 52 -1.81 0.20 5.97
C GLU A 52 -1.81 -0.55 7.31
N GLU A 53 -2.85 -1.34 7.57
CA GLU A 53 -2.96 -2.17 8.78
C GLU A 53 -1.78 -3.16 8.91
N ASN A 54 -1.43 -3.85 7.82
CA ASN A 54 -0.36 -4.83 7.85
C ASN A 54 1.02 -4.18 8.00
N TYR A 55 1.25 -3.02 7.38
CA TYR A 55 2.51 -2.29 7.56
C TYR A 55 2.65 -1.77 8.98
N ASN A 56 1.57 -1.18 9.54
CA ASN A 56 1.55 -0.74 10.92
C ASN A 56 1.87 -1.90 11.87
N PHE A 57 1.18 -3.03 11.72
CA PHE A 57 1.40 -4.22 12.53
C PHE A 57 2.85 -4.75 12.45
N ILE A 58 3.43 -4.81 11.24
CA ILE A 58 4.80 -5.32 11.07
C ILE A 58 5.84 -4.35 11.64
N LEU A 59 5.64 -3.05 11.47
CA LEU A 59 6.60 -2.02 11.90
C LEU A 59 6.49 -1.73 13.40
N ASP A 60 5.28 -1.50 13.89
CA ASP A 60 5.05 -0.99 15.23
C ASP A 60 4.83 -2.11 16.26
N ASP A 61 4.04 -3.15 15.92
CA ASP A 61 3.76 -4.24 16.86
C ASP A 61 4.86 -5.31 16.85
N LEU A 62 5.42 -5.61 15.67
CA LEU A 62 6.45 -6.66 15.53
C LEU A 62 7.88 -6.11 15.48
N GLU A 63 8.07 -4.82 15.30
CA GLU A 63 9.37 -4.15 15.12
C GLU A 63 10.22 -4.78 13.99
N LYS A 64 9.56 -5.18 12.88
CA LYS A 64 10.18 -5.84 11.73
C LYS A 64 10.11 -5.01 10.47
N THR A 65 10.90 -5.37 9.48
CA THR A 65 10.93 -4.67 8.19
C THR A 65 10.01 -5.34 7.17
N PRO A 66 8.94 -4.68 6.69
CA PRO A 66 8.12 -5.20 5.61
C PRO A 66 8.82 -5.02 4.26
N LEU A 67 8.99 -6.11 3.54
CA LEU A 67 9.39 -6.14 2.13
C LEU A 67 8.19 -6.67 1.31
N ILE A 68 7.10 -5.94 1.37
CA ILE A 68 5.80 -6.28 0.79
C ILE A 68 5.38 -5.12 -0.11
N PRO A 69 5.32 -5.27 -1.43
CA PRO A 69 4.85 -4.19 -2.30
C PRO A 69 3.39 -3.85 -2.00
N TYR A 70 3.01 -2.60 -2.18
CA TYR A 70 1.60 -2.20 -2.17
C TYR A 70 0.96 -2.40 -3.54
N GLY A 71 -0.36 -2.50 -3.60
CA GLY A 71 -1.09 -2.93 -4.81
C GLY A 71 -0.79 -2.12 -6.08
N THR A 72 -0.46 -0.83 -5.96
CA THR A 72 -0.11 0.03 -7.11
C THR A 72 1.38 0.09 -7.41
N TYR A 73 2.25 -0.58 -6.62
CA TYR A 73 3.70 -0.50 -6.73
C TYR A 73 4.22 -0.73 -8.16
N GLN A 74 3.79 -1.81 -8.81
CA GLN A 74 4.20 -2.15 -10.18
C GLN A 74 3.69 -1.13 -11.22
N LYS A 75 2.47 -0.61 -11.01
CA LYS A 75 1.89 0.43 -11.88
C LYS A 75 2.70 1.71 -11.79
N GLU A 76 3.11 2.10 -10.58
CA GLU A 76 3.86 3.32 -10.31
C GLU A 76 5.29 3.29 -10.87
N GLN A 77 5.85 2.11 -11.15
CA GLN A 77 7.15 1.98 -11.83
C GLN A 77 7.09 2.26 -13.33
N LYS A 78 5.91 2.21 -13.96
CA LYS A 78 5.76 2.39 -15.41
C LYS A 78 6.01 3.84 -15.81
N LYS A 79 6.74 4.04 -16.92
CA LYS A 79 7.04 5.39 -17.48
C LYS A 79 5.76 6.18 -17.77
N SER A 80 4.69 5.52 -18.22
CA SER A 80 3.40 6.16 -18.49
C SER A 80 2.76 6.74 -17.23
N TYR A 81 2.81 6.00 -16.10
CA TYR A 81 2.29 6.49 -14.83
C TYR A 81 3.14 7.65 -14.27
N LYS A 82 4.46 7.54 -14.34
CA LYS A 82 5.37 8.59 -13.86
C LYS A 82 5.14 9.95 -14.54
N LYS A 83 4.63 9.96 -15.77
CA LYS A 83 4.29 11.17 -16.52
C LYS A 83 2.83 11.57 -16.44
N SER A 84 2.00 10.80 -15.74
CA SER A 84 0.56 11.04 -15.67
C SER A 84 0.21 12.11 -14.65
N ASP A 85 -0.76 12.95 -14.98
CA ASP A 85 -1.35 13.93 -14.06
C ASP A 85 -2.07 13.27 -12.87
N ALA A 86 -2.40 11.98 -12.99
CA ALA A 86 -2.93 11.19 -11.90
C ALA A 86 -1.87 10.77 -10.86
N ASN A 87 -0.57 10.97 -11.16
CA ASN A 87 0.50 10.68 -10.21
C ASN A 87 0.67 11.85 -9.24
N PRO A 88 0.43 11.65 -7.93
CA PRO A 88 0.60 12.73 -6.94
C PRO A 88 2.03 13.25 -6.82
N GLU A 89 3.04 12.48 -7.24
CA GLU A 89 4.44 12.95 -7.26
C GLU A 89 4.65 14.10 -8.28
N ASN A 90 3.73 14.27 -9.25
CA ASN A 90 3.74 15.36 -10.22
C ASN A 90 2.97 16.59 -9.74
N TRP A 91 2.34 16.54 -8.58
CA TRP A 91 1.57 17.64 -8.02
C TRP A 91 2.45 18.52 -7.15
N THR A 92 2.19 19.80 -7.12
CA THR A 92 2.88 20.74 -6.24
C THR A 92 2.11 20.87 -4.94
N TYR A 93 2.78 20.64 -3.82
CA TYR A 93 2.22 20.91 -2.50
C TYR A 93 2.77 22.23 -1.96
N LEU A 94 1.86 23.13 -1.59
CA LEU A 94 2.18 24.41 -0.94
C LEU A 94 1.99 24.24 0.57
N GLU A 95 3.08 24.12 1.29
CA GLU A 95 3.08 23.82 2.72
C GLU A 95 2.46 24.96 3.54
N ASP A 96 2.77 26.22 3.21
CA ASP A 96 2.30 27.40 3.94
C ASP A 96 0.77 27.55 3.91
N SER A 97 0.12 27.14 2.83
CA SER A 97 -1.33 27.26 2.65
C SER A 97 -2.09 25.93 2.75
N ASP A 98 -1.37 24.81 2.95
CA ASP A 98 -1.92 23.45 2.92
C ASP A 98 -2.76 23.19 1.66
N GLN A 99 -2.17 23.44 0.47
CA GLN A 99 -2.82 23.32 -0.83
C GLN A 99 -2.08 22.39 -1.77
N TRP A 100 -2.83 21.74 -2.65
CA TRP A 100 -2.29 20.96 -3.76
C TRP A 100 -2.60 21.64 -5.08
N ILE A 101 -1.62 21.72 -5.97
CA ILE A 101 -1.80 22.17 -7.35
C ILE A 101 -1.49 20.99 -8.26
N LYS A 102 -2.45 20.58 -9.06
CA LYS A 102 -2.26 19.55 -10.08
C LYS A 102 -1.51 20.09 -11.29
N PRO A 103 -0.94 19.20 -12.14
CA PRO A 103 -0.28 19.62 -13.39
C PRO A 103 -1.20 20.39 -14.36
N ASP A 104 -2.51 20.18 -14.29
CA ASP A 104 -3.52 20.93 -15.03
C ASP A 104 -3.75 22.34 -14.50
N GLY A 105 -3.16 22.69 -13.36
CA GLY A 105 -3.24 24.02 -12.72
C GLY A 105 -4.38 24.18 -11.72
N VAL A 106 -5.26 23.17 -11.57
CA VAL A 106 -6.37 23.24 -10.59
C VAL A 106 -5.83 23.22 -9.17
N VAL A 107 -6.25 24.19 -8.36
CA VAL A 107 -5.88 24.33 -6.95
C VAL A 107 -6.90 23.64 -6.07
N TYR A 108 -6.41 22.91 -5.09
CA TYR A 108 -7.19 22.19 -4.08
C TYR A 108 -6.74 22.62 -2.69
N SER A 109 -7.64 23.24 -1.93
CA SER A 109 -7.38 23.68 -0.56
C SER A 109 -7.83 22.65 0.46
N PHE A 110 -7.16 22.63 1.61
CA PHE A 110 -7.57 21.78 2.72
C PHE A 110 -9.00 22.11 3.16
N LYS A 111 -9.84 21.08 3.26
CA LYS A 111 -11.23 21.21 3.68
C LYS A 111 -11.42 20.77 5.13
N ASN A 112 -11.10 19.50 5.40
CA ASN A 112 -11.27 18.92 6.73
C ASN A 112 -10.53 17.59 6.88
N TYR A 113 -10.37 17.16 8.12
CA TYR A 113 -10.00 15.80 8.46
C TYR A 113 -11.23 14.89 8.44
N SER A 114 -11.03 13.65 8.04
CA SER A 114 -12.05 12.59 8.07
C SER A 114 -11.44 11.31 8.59
N ARG A 115 -12.07 10.70 9.58
CA ARG A 115 -11.73 9.37 10.04
C ARG A 115 -12.65 8.36 9.36
N ARG A 116 -12.07 7.30 8.82
CA ARG A 116 -12.80 6.23 8.17
C ARG A 116 -12.46 4.90 8.83
N THR A 117 -13.49 4.20 9.22
CA THR A 117 -13.38 2.83 9.76
C THR A 117 -13.81 1.85 8.67
N ASP A 118 -12.98 0.85 8.40
CA ASP A 118 -13.39 -0.22 7.48
C ASP A 118 -14.33 -1.21 8.18
N LYS A 119 -14.90 -2.14 7.40
CA LYS A 119 -15.84 -3.14 7.93
C LYS A 119 -15.25 -4.10 8.98
N TYR A 120 -13.94 -4.05 9.20
CA TYR A 120 -13.24 -4.88 10.18
C TYR A 120 -12.71 -4.08 11.38
N GLY A 121 -13.04 -2.79 11.44
CA GLY A 121 -12.70 -1.92 12.56
C GLY A 121 -11.36 -1.20 12.43
N PHE A 122 -10.63 -1.34 11.31
CA PHE A 122 -9.40 -0.59 11.12
C PHE A 122 -9.71 0.87 10.77
N GLU A 123 -9.13 1.81 11.53
CA GLU A 123 -9.35 3.25 11.37
C GLU A 123 -8.23 3.89 10.54
N LYS A 124 -8.62 4.85 9.68
CA LYS A 124 -7.72 5.65 8.84
C LYS A 124 -8.04 7.10 8.96
N ASP A 125 -7.03 7.91 9.19
CA ASP A 125 -7.15 9.36 9.16
C ASP A 125 -6.83 9.88 7.76
N ILE A 126 -7.74 10.65 7.19
CA ILE A 126 -7.68 11.16 5.82
C ILE A 126 -7.83 12.68 5.85
N LYS A 127 -6.95 13.39 5.14
CA LYS A 127 -7.15 14.78 4.79
C LYS A 127 -8.01 14.87 3.53
N ILE A 128 -9.03 15.68 3.55
CA ILE A 128 -9.87 15.99 2.37
C ILE A 128 -9.49 17.38 1.89
N TYR A 129 -9.14 17.47 0.63
CA TYR A 129 -8.94 18.73 -0.08
C TYR A 129 -10.03 18.87 -1.12
N GLU A 130 -10.54 20.08 -1.28
CA GLU A 130 -11.57 20.41 -2.26
C GLU A 130 -11.04 21.46 -3.23
N ALA A 131 -11.40 21.33 -4.51
CA ALA A 131 -11.03 22.32 -5.50
C ALA A 131 -11.57 23.69 -5.08
N ASP A 132 -10.76 24.72 -5.23
CA ASP A 132 -11.17 26.07 -4.87
C ASP A 132 -12.37 26.49 -5.73
N PRO A 133 -13.37 27.18 -5.14
CA PRO A 133 -14.57 27.58 -5.86
C PRO A 133 -14.31 28.63 -6.94
N ILE A 134 -13.21 29.36 -6.81
CA ILE A 134 -12.74 30.37 -7.77
C ILE A 134 -11.35 29.92 -8.25
N GLN A 135 -11.26 29.60 -9.53
CA GLN A 135 -10.01 29.25 -10.20
C GLN A 135 -9.47 30.46 -11.00
N ALA A 136 -8.22 30.39 -11.44
CA ALA A 136 -7.57 31.48 -12.17
C ALA A 136 -8.17 31.73 -13.56
N SER A 137 -8.90 30.77 -14.13
CA SER A 137 -9.57 30.90 -15.42
C SER A 137 -10.87 30.07 -15.44
N GLU A 138 -11.76 30.38 -16.40
CA GLU A 138 -13.00 29.63 -16.62
C GLU A 138 -12.73 28.16 -17.00
N GLU A 139 -11.67 27.90 -17.77
CA GLU A 139 -11.26 26.54 -18.11
C GLU A 139 -10.87 25.73 -16.86
N LEU A 140 -10.13 26.34 -15.94
CA LEU A 140 -9.74 25.70 -14.67
C LEU A 140 -10.96 25.52 -13.75
N ASP A 141 -11.92 26.45 -13.76
CA ASP A 141 -13.16 26.26 -13.00
C ASP A 141 -13.97 25.05 -13.50
N GLN A 142 -14.04 24.85 -14.82
CA GLN A 142 -14.67 23.66 -15.41
C GLN A 142 -13.91 22.38 -15.03
N LEU A 143 -12.57 22.40 -15.07
CA LEU A 143 -11.73 21.26 -14.65
C LEU A 143 -11.85 20.97 -13.14
N ALA A 144 -12.12 21.96 -12.32
CA ALA A 144 -12.30 21.84 -10.89
C ALA A 144 -13.63 21.17 -10.50
N ARG A 145 -14.58 21.04 -11.43
CA ARG A 145 -15.92 20.50 -11.17
C ARG A 145 -16.14 19.13 -11.76
N THR A 146 -17.03 18.37 -11.14
CA THR A 146 -17.57 17.13 -11.67
C THR A 146 -18.60 17.42 -12.75
N GLU A 147 -19.00 16.40 -13.53
CA GLU A 147 -20.10 16.50 -14.53
C GLU A 147 -21.41 17.02 -13.93
N LYS A 148 -21.62 16.82 -12.62
CA LYS A 148 -22.81 17.32 -11.88
C LYS A 148 -22.64 18.74 -11.34
N GLY A 149 -21.53 19.42 -11.65
CA GLY A 149 -21.22 20.78 -11.20
C GLY A 149 -20.64 20.89 -9.77
N ASN A 150 -20.50 19.78 -9.03
CA ASN A 150 -19.91 19.81 -7.70
C ASN A 150 -18.37 19.97 -7.79
N LEU A 151 -17.79 20.67 -6.81
CA LEU A 151 -16.32 20.77 -6.69
C LEU A 151 -15.71 19.39 -6.50
N LYS A 152 -14.62 19.13 -7.22
CA LYS A 152 -13.86 17.88 -7.07
C LYS A 152 -13.14 17.85 -5.74
N GLN A 153 -13.01 16.64 -5.18
CA GLN A 153 -12.27 16.44 -3.96
C GLN A 153 -11.16 15.41 -4.19
N ILE A 154 -10.05 15.59 -3.50
CA ILE A 154 -8.98 14.61 -3.35
C ILE A 154 -8.88 14.17 -1.90
N GLN A 155 -8.57 12.90 -1.70
CA GLN A 155 -8.38 12.31 -0.40
C GLN A 155 -6.91 11.96 -0.24
N TYR A 156 -6.28 12.49 0.76
CA TYR A 156 -4.89 12.25 1.08
C TYR A 156 -4.79 11.53 2.42
N ASN A 157 -4.19 10.34 2.41
CA ASN A 157 -3.89 9.59 3.62
C ASN A 157 -2.39 9.74 3.92
N PRO A 158 -1.99 10.55 4.92
CA PRO A 158 -0.60 10.77 5.25
C PRO A 158 0.12 9.50 5.69
N THR A 159 -0.53 8.68 6.53
CA THR A 159 0.02 7.42 7.05
C THR A 159 0.26 6.42 5.92
N TRP A 160 -0.71 6.27 5.01
CA TRP A 160 -0.55 5.41 3.85
C TRP A 160 0.60 5.87 2.94
N ASN A 161 0.74 7.17 2.69
CA ASN A 161 1.84 7.69 1.89
C ASN A 161 3.20 7.50 2.57
N TYR A 162 3.27 7.68 3.89
CA TYR A 162 4.46 7.37 4.67
C TYR A 162 4.88 5.91 4.48
N PHE A 163 3.95 4.94 4.64
CA PHE A 163 4.24 3.53 4.45
C PHE A 163 4.64 3.18 3.01
N LYS A 164 3.97 3.78 2.02
CA LYS A 164 4.34 3.60 0.61
C LYS A 164 5.79 4.03 0.35
N ASN A 165 6.18 5.20 0.83
CA ASN A 165 7.54 5.70 0.66
C ASN A 165 8.55 4.82 1.38
N LEU A 166 8.30 4.47 2.64
CA LEU A 166 9.16 3.58 3.42
C LEU A 166 9.37 2.23 2.72
N VAL A 167 8.30 1.59 2.27
CA VAL A 167 8.36 0.29 1.57
C VAL A 167 9.05 0.42 0.22
N LYS A 168 8.78 1.48 -0.54
CA LYS A 168 9.44 1.78 -1.81
C LYS A 168 10.96 1.89 -1.61
N ASP A 169 11.41 2.65 -0.60
CA ASP A 169 12.82 2.82 -0.28
C ASP A 169 13.47 1.50 0.13
N LYS A 170 12.80 0.72 0.97
CA LYS A 170 13.28 -0.61 1.38
C LYS A 170 13.40 -1.56 0.19
N LEU A 171 12.38 -1.67 -0.66
CA LEU A 171 12.38 -2.56 -1.83
C LEU A 171 13.39 -2.15 -2.91
N THR A 172 13.73 -0.85 -3.02
CA THR A 172 14.70 -0.34 -3.99
C THR A 172 16.13 -0.31 -3.44
N SER A 173 16.32 -0.47 -2.14
CA SER A 173 17.64 -0.59 -1.54
C SER A 173 18.35 -1.87 -2.05
N LYS A 174 19.69 -1.85 -2.11
CA LYS A 174 20.48 -3.01 -2.57
C LYS A 174 20.18 -4.27 -1.75
N GLU A 175 20.03 -4.14 -0.46
CA GLU A 175 19.74 -5.25 0.44
C GLU A 175 18.30 -5.74 0.28
N GLY A 176 17.32 -4.84 0.38
CA GLY A 176 15.90 -5.21 0.28
C GLY A 176 15.55 -5.81 -1.08
N ALA A 177 16.08 -5.26 -2.17
CA ALA A 177 15.90 -5.84 -3.51
C ALA A 177 16.45 -7.27 -3.60
N ARG A 178 17.63 -7.52 -3.02
CA ARG A 178 18.24 -8.85 -2.96
C ARG A 178 17.40 -9.84 -2.15
N ILE A 179 16.91 -9.41 -0.99
CA ILE A 179 16.07 -10.24 -0.13
C ILE A 179 14.73 -10.52 -0.81
N TYR A 180 14.07 -9.48 -1.34
CA TYR A 180 12.78 -9.64 -2.03
C TYR A 180 12.87 -10.55 -3.27
N ALA A 181 13.95 -10.48 -4.03
CA ALA A 181 14.17 -11.34 -5.21
C ALA A 181 14.20 -12.85 -4.84
N LYS A 182 14.67 -13.19 -3.64
CA LYS A 182 14.70 -14.60 -3.16
C LYS A 182 13.29 -15.18 -2.97
N ARG A 183 12.24 -14.36 -2.82
CA ARG A 183 10.87 -14.84 -2.64
C ARG A 183 10.47 -15.86 -3.69
N LYS A 184 10.80 -15.61 -4.96
CA LYS A 184 10.47 -16.54 -6.06
C LYS A 184 11.12 -17.92 -5.89
N VAL A 185 12.35 -17.94 -5.40
CA VAL A 185 13.10 -19.19 -5.21
C VAL A 185 12.67 -19.91 -3.93
N ASP A 186 12.29 -19.17 -2.91
CA ASP A 186 11.97 -19.74 -1.60
C ASP A 186 10.51 -20.19 -1.48
N VAL A 187 9.57 -19.49 -2.13
CA VAL A 187 8.12 -19.74 -1.97
C VAL A 187 7.55 -20.58 -3.11
N GLU A 188 7.82 -20.21 -4.37
CA GLU A 188 7.19 -20.85 -5.53
C GLU A 188 7.47 -22.36 -5.63
N PRO A 189 8.71 -22.87 -5.38
CA PRO A 189 8.96 -24.30 -5.41
C PRO A 189 8.22 -25.07 -4.32
N VAL A 190 8.04 -24.50 -3.14
CA VAL A 190 7.32 -25.14 -2.03
C VAL A 190 5.84 -25.31 -2.38
N PHE A 191 5.20 -24.23 -2.88
CA PHE A 191 3.82 -24.31 -3.40
C PHE A 191 3.69 -25.26 -4.59
N GLY A 192 4.65 -25.26 -5.51
CA GLY A 192 4.68 -26.17 -6.65
C GLY A 192 4.71 -27.64 -6.22
N ARG A 193 5.51 -27.97 -5.22
CA ARG A 193 5.58 -29.33 -4.63
C ARG A 193 4.26 -29.70 -3.93
N MET A 194 3.67 -28.78 -3.16
CA MET A 194 2.40 -29.02 -2.49
C MET A 194 1.29 -29.34 -3.47
N LYS A 195 1.16 -28.54 -4.55
CA LYS A 195 0.15 -28.79 -5.60
C LYS A 195 0.44 -30.05 -6.41
N GLY A 196 1.69 -30.26 -6.82
CA GLY A 196 2.06 -31.37 -7.71
C GLY A 196 2.16 -32.72 -7.02
N VAL A 197 2.55 -32.77 -5.75
CA VAL A 197 2.76 -34.02 -5.00
C VAL A 197 1.61 -34.36 -4.07
N PHE A 198 1.03 -33.34 -3.42
CA PHE A 198 0.01 -33.56 -2.40
C PHE A 198 -1.41 -33.20 -2.84
N GLY A 199 -1.59 -32.62 -4.02
CA GLY A 199 -2.91 -32.31 -4.59
C GLY A 199 -3.65 -31.20 -3.85
N VAL A 200 -2.95 -30.30 -3.19
CA VAL A 200 -3.51 -29.19 -2.38
C VAL A 200 -3.82 -27.98 -3.27
#